data_119f193700912d1cbb3928a7e34c341c
#
_entry.id   119f193700912d1cbb3928a7e34c341c
#
_cell.length_a   1.000
_cell.length_b   1.000
_cell.length_c   1.000
_cell.angle_alpha   90.00
_cell.angle_beta   90.00
_cell.angle_gamma   90.00
#
_symmetry.space_group_name_H-M   'P 1'
#
loop_
_entity.id
_entity.type
_entity.pdbx_description
1 polymer ?
#
loop_
_entity_poly.entity_id
_entity_poly.type
_entity_poly.pdbx_seq_one_letter_code
_entity_poly.pdbx_strand_id
1 'polypeptide(L)'
;NFLGSKKLDKGPDVVTIIPVTEDSAARSSGIAPHPLCDKLCYVAGDYALYTGDQKKKEYYESYMEQLQDWAESEDTHPMVQTICKYLQKKSLIHDLIQDHTLELNESGRLTDNVKLQGSGQTGANVRFIVYGNDTPRVWENRELYEVFDRYYQKKAGQTELCYVSGEMGTCSEKHPSKIRNSGDKAKLI
;
A
#
# COMPACT_ATOMS: atom_id res chain seq x y z
N ASN A 1 -5.59 -15.98 -8.11
CA ASN A 1 -6.55 -15.52 -9.12
C ASN A 1 -7.38 -14.37 -8.54
N PHE A 2 -7.72 -13.39 -9.39
CA PHE A 2 -8.70 -12.36 -9.06
C PHE A 2 -10.09 -12.99 -8.92
N LEU A 3 -10.83 -12.65 -7.86
CA LEU A 3 -12.15 -13.22 -7.57
C LEU A 3 -13.26 -12.17 -7.63
N GLY A 4 -12.92 -10.90 -7.57
CA GLY A 4 -13.83 -9.78 -7.60
C GLY A 4 -13.30 -8.57 -6.84
N SER A 5 -13.97 -7.44 -7.00
CA SER A 5 -13.67 -6.20 -6.30
C SER A 5 -14.94 -5.56 -5.75
N LYS A 6 -14.78 -4.62 -4.83
CA LYS A 6 -15.88 -3.86 -4.26
C LYS A 6 -15.46 -2.41 -4.04
N LYS A 7 -16.27 -1.50 -4.53
CA LYS A 7 -16.19 -0.09 -4.13
C LYS A 7 -16.66 0.04 -2.69
N LEU A 8 -15.87 0.71 -1.86
CA LEU A 8 -16.28 1.01 -0.49
C LEU A 8 -16.84 2.43 -0.45
N ASP A 9 -18.08 2.54 0.00
CA ASP A 9 -18.72 3.81 0.26
C ASP A 9 -18.41 4.30 1.69
N LYS A 10 -19.14 5.28 2.15
CA LYS A 10 -18.99 5.86 3.50
C LYS A 10 -19.31 4.82 4.58
N GLY A 11 -18.58 4.83 5.67
CA GLY A 11 -18.84 3.99 6.84
C GLY A 11 -17.56 3.51 7.54
N PRO A 12 -17.69 2.71 8.60
CA PRO A 12 -16.55 2.19 9.35
C PRO A 12 -15.63 1.30 8.51
N ASP A 13 -16.16 0.63 7.49
CA ASP A 13 -15.37 -0.22 6.58
C ASP A 13 -14.38 0.56 5.70
N VAL A 14 -14.50 1.89 5.63
CA VAL A 14 -13.58 2.76 4.87
C VAL A 14 -12.27 2.96 5.62
N VAL A 15 -12.30 2.90 6.95
CA VAL A 15 -11.10 3.02 7.78
C VAL A 15 -10.27 1.74 7.63
N THR A 16 -8.98 1.90 7.40
CA THR A 16 -8.04 0.78 7.28
C THR A 16 -6.78 1.08 8.07
N ILE A 17 -6.23 0.05 8.70
CA ILE A 17 -4.90 0.07 9.27
C ILE A 17 -3.97 -0.45 8.17
N ILE A 18 -2.84 0.20 7.99
CA ILE A 18 -1.80 -0.22 7.03
C ILE A 18 -0.45 -0.25 7.72
N PRO A 19 0.41 -1.21 7.40
CA PRO A 19 1.80 -1.16 7.82
C PRO A 19 2.48 0.02 7.14
N VAL A 20 3.41 0.65 7.80
CA VAL A 20 4.16 1.79 7.27
C VAL A 20 5.65 1.59 7.50
N THR A 21 6.44 2.06 6.53
CA THR A 21 7.88 2.28 6.73
C THR A 21 8.10 3.73 7.16
N GLU A 22 9.27 4.06 7.69
CA GLU A 22 9.61 5.45 8.03
C GLU A 22 9.43 6.39 6.82
N ASP A 23 9.90 5.97 5.65
CA ASP A 23 9.78 6.74 4.43
C ASP A 23 8.32 6.96 4.02
N SER A 24 7.51 5.92 4.09
CA SER A 24 6.10 6.00 3.71
C SER A 24 5.29 6.81 4.71
N ALA A 25 5.59 6.72 6.02
CA ALA A 25 4.95 7.51 7.07
C ALA A 25 5.28 9.00 6.97
N ALA A 26 6.52 9.32 6.58
CA ALA A 26 6.99 10.70 6.37
C ALA A 26 6.66 11.26 4.97
N ARG A 27 6.03 10.48 4.09
CA ARG A 27 5.79 10.83 2.69
C ARG A 27 4.94 12.09 2.53
N SER A 28 5.58 13.16 2.08
CA SER A 28 4.92 14.40 1.64
C SER A 28 5.10 14.63 0.13
N SER A 29 6.19 14.12 -0.43
CA SER A 29 6.55 14.13 -1.85
C SER A 29 7.50 12.98 -2.14
N GLY A 30 7.71 12.67 -3.41
CA GLY A 30 8.59 11.57 -3.82
C GLY A 30 7.90 10.20 -3.82
N ILE A 31 8.71 9.16 -4.02
CA ILE A 31 8.26 7.78 -4.14
C ILE A 31 8.64 7.04 -2.85
N ALA A 32 7.63 6.67 -2.07
CA ALA A 32 7.78 5.89 -0.85
C ALA A 32 6.49 5.07 -0.63
N PRO A 33 6.39 3.86 -1.14
CA PRO A 33 5.17 3.06 -1.10
C PRO A 33 4.81 2.63 0.32
N HIS A 34 3.51 2.63 0.64
CA HIS A 34 3.01 1.95 1.82
C HIS A 34 2.93 0.44 1.53
N PRO A 35 3.35 -0.42 2.45
CA PRO A 35 3.18 -1.86 2.31
C PRO A 35 1.70 -2.26 2.19
N LEU A 36 1.38 -3.17 1.28
CA LEU A 36 0.07 -3.82 1.07
C LEU A 36 -1.12 -2.91 0.70
N CYS A 37 -1.14 -1.66 1.09
CA CYS A 37 -2.26 -0.76 0.82
C CYS A 37 -1.74 0.60 0.38
N ASP A 38 -1.89 0.93 -0.87
CA ASP A 38 -1.52 2.26 -1.39
C ASP A 38 -2.44 2.64 -2.56
N LYS A 39 -2.17 3.81 -3.12
CA LYS A 39 -2.87 4.32 -4.29
C LYS A 39 -2.68 3.42 -5.51
N LEU A 40 -3.68 3.42 -6.37
CA LEU A 40 -3.70 2.64 -7.61
C LEU A 40 -2.40 2.81 -8.44
N CYS A 41 -1.82 4.02 -8.48
CA CYS A 41 -0.58 4.28 -9.20
C CYS A 41 0.67 3.57 -8.63
N TYR A 42 0.64 3.13 -7.38
CA TYR A 42 1.69 2.30 -6.78
C TYR A 42 1.44 0.81 -7.02
N VAL A 43 0.18 0.40 -6.92
CA VAL A 43 -0.19 -1.02 -6.85
C VAL A 43 -0.40 -1.63 -8.24
N ALA A 44 -0.86 -0.82 -9.22
CA ALA A 44 -1.24 -1.30 -10.54
C ALA A 44 -0.12 -1.16 -11.57
N GLY A 45 0.45 -2.28 -12.00
CA GLY A 45 1.51 -2.31 -13.01
C GLY A 45 1.04 -1.90 -14.42
N ASP A 46 -0.26 -1.96 -14.66
CA ASP A 46 -0.92 -1.51 -15.88
C ASP A 46 -1.43 -0.06 -15.82
N TYR A 47 -1.13 0.69 -14.74
CA TYR A 47 -1.58 2.07 -14.55
C TYR A 47 -1.20 3.00 -15.71
N ALA A 48 0.05 2.96 -16.14
CA ALA A 48 0.54 3.80 -17.23
C ALA A 48 -0.13 3.48 -18.57
N LEU A 49 -0.55 2.24 -18.79
CA LEU A 49 -1.27 1.81 -19.99
C LEU A 49 -2.64 2.50 -20.07
N TYR A 50 -3.38 2.53 -18.97
CA TYR A 50 -4.74 3.08 -18.95
C TYR A 50 -4.81 4.59 -18.74
N THR A 51 -3.83 5.20 -18.05
CA THR A 51 -3.81 6.66 -17.80
C THR A 51 -2.94 7.45 -18.78
N GLY A 52 -1.94 6.80 -19.40
CA GLY A 52 -0.91 7.45 -20.20
C GLY A 52 0.23 8.07 -19.38
N ASP A 53 0.17 8.08 -18.04
CA ASP A 53 1.20 8.66 -17.18
C ASP A 53 2.39 7.69 -16.99
N GLN A 54 3.38 7.81 -17.88
CA GLN A 54 4.58 6.96 -17.88
C GLN A 54 5.44 7.13 -16.61
N LYS A 55 5.40 8.31 -15.95
CA LYS A 55 6.15 8.56 -14.71
C LYS A 55 5.71 7.65 -13.55
N LYS A 56 4.48 7.14 -13.63
CA LYS A 56 3.95 6.25 -12.59
C LYS A 56 4.47 4.81 -12.67
N LYS A 57 5.24 4.45 -13.69
CA LYS A 57 5.94 3.17 -13.73
C LYS A 57 6.92 3.01 -12.57
N GLU A 58 7.69 4.06 -12.26
CA GLU A 58 8.63 4.06 -11.14
C GLU A 58 7.95 3.84 -9.78
N TYR A 59 6.70 4.31 -9.64
CA TYR A 59 5.90 4.11 -8.43
C TYR A 59 5.58 2.63 -8.23
N TYR A 60 5.13 1.96 -9.29
CA TYR A 60 4.85 0.53 -9.26
C TYR A 60 6.12 -0.30 -9.04
N GLU A 61 7.22 0.05 -9.71
CA GLU A 61 8.50 -0.63 -9.56
C GLU A 61 8.99 -0.57 -8.11
N SER A 62 8.99 0.61 -7.50
CA SER A 62 9.35 0.79 -6.09
C SER A 62 8.43 0.03 -5.13
N TYR A 63 7.12 0.00 -5.41
CA TYR A 63 6.17 -0.78 -4.61
C TYR A 63 6.45 -2.29 -4.72
N MET A 64 6.68 -2.78 -5.93
CA MET A 64 6.94 -4.19 -6.16
C MET A 64 8.29 -4.64 -5.60
N GLU A 65 9.33 -3.81 -5.67
CA GLU A 65 10.62 -4.08 -5.04
C GLU A 65 10.47 -4.30 -3.53
N GLN A 66 9.76 -3.40 -2.84
CA GLN A 66 9.48 -3.53 -1.41
C GLN A 66 8.66 -4.79 -1.10
N LEU A 67 7.62 -5.06 -1.90
CA LEU A 67 6.74 -6.20 -1.68
C LEU A 67 7.43 -7.54 -1.95
N GLN A 68 8.27 -7.62 -2.97
CA GLN A 68 9.06 -8.83 -3.28
C GLN A 68 10.09 -9.11 -2.19
N ASP A 69 10.84 -8.09 -1.77
CA ASP A 69 11.82 -8.21 -0.70
C ASP A 69 11.16 -8.79 0.59
N TRP A 70 9.97 -8.30 0.95
CA TRP A 70 9.21 -8.87 2.07
C TRP A 70 8.69 -10.29 1.77
N ALA A 71 8.16 -10.55 0.59
CA ALA A 71 7.61 -11.85 0.20
C ALA A 71 8.67 -12.97 0.17
N GLU A 72 9.93 -12.62 -0.09
CA GLU A 72 11.07 -13.54 -0.17
C GLU A 72 11.84 -13.65 1.16
N SER A 73 11.54 -12.80 2.13
CA SER A 73 12.21 -12.80 3.44
C SER A 73 11.79 -14.02 4.29
N GLU A 74 12.60 -14.32 5.32
CA GLU A 74 12.25 -15.33 6.34
C GLU A 74 11.01 -14.93 7.15
N ASP A 75 10.82 -13.61 7.37
CA ASP A 75 9.65 -13.04 8.05
C ASP A 75 8.60 -12.63 7.00
N THR A 76 8.07 -13.59 6.26
CA THR A 76 7.00 -13.38 5.30
C THR A 76 5.69 -14.03 5.76
N HIS A 77 4.59 -13.70 5.09
CA HIS A 77 3.27 -14.28 5.33
C HIS A 77 2.66 -14.78 4.00
N PRO A 78 1.91 -15.91 3.98
CA PRO A 78 1.31 -16.45 2.76
C PRO A 78 0.44 -15.44 1.99
N MET A 79 -0.23 -14.52 2.69
CA MET A 79 -1.01 -13.45 2.05
C MET A 79 -0.11 -12.49 1.25
N VAL A 80 1.06 -12.13 1.79
CA VAL A 80 2.05 -11.26 1.13
C VAL A 80 2.52 -11.90 -0.17
N GLN A 81 2.90 -13.18 -0.11
CA GLN A 81 3.32 -13.95 -1.28
C GLN A 81 2.21 -14.06 -2.33
N THR A 82 0.95 -14.24 -1.89
CA THR A 82 -0.20 -14.33 -2.79
C THR A 82 -0.46 -13.00 -3.50
N ILE A 83 -0.40 -11.89 -2.78
CA ILE A 83 -0.57 -10.54 -3.34
C ILE A 83 0.58 -10.23 -4.30
N CYS A 84 1.82 -10.51 -3.91
CA CYS A 84 2.99 -10.31 -4.76
C CYS A 84 2.86 -11.06 -6.10
N LYS A 85 2.56 -12.36 -6.07
CA LYS A 85 2.32 -13.18 -7.27
C LYS A 85 1.18 -12.66 -8.14
N TYR A 86 0.13 -12.12 -7.53
CA TYR A 86 -0.98 -11.53 -8.28
C TYR A 86 -0.54 -10.25 -8.99
N LEU A 87 0.09 -9.32 -8.27
CA LEU A 87 0.48 -8.02 -8.80
C LEU A 87 1.57 -8.10 -9.88
N GLN A 88 2.44 -9.12 -9.82
CA GLN A 88 3.41 -9.41 -10.89
C GLN A 88 2.77 -9.60 -12.27
N LYS A 89 1.48 -9.95 -12.34
CA LYS A 89 0.75 -10.08 -13.62
C LYS A 89 0.52 -8.74 -14.32
N LYS A 90 0.62 -7.63 -13.60
CA LYS A 90 0.38 -6.27 -14.10
C LYS A 90 -0.99 -6.08 -14.77
N SER A 91 -2.03 -6.69 -14.20
CA SER A 91 -3.39 -6.70 -14.76
C SER A 91 -4.45 -6.14 -13.80
N LEU A 92 -4.06 -5.43 -12.75
CA LEU A 92 -4.99 -5.00 -11.70
C LEU A 92 -6.09 -4.08 -12.25
N ILE A 93 -5.75 -3.05 -13.05
CA ILE A 93 -6.75 -2.14 -13.62
C ILE A 93 -7.63 -2.89 -14.62
N HIS A 94 -7.06 -3.76 -15.43
CA HIS A 94 -7.81 -4.60 -16.33
C HIS A 94 -8.89 -5.42 -15.58
N ASP A 95 -8.49 -6.10 -14.51
CA ASP A 95 -9.38 -6.92 -13.69
C ASP A 95 -10.49 -6.07 -13.03
N LEU A 96 -10.15 -4.86 -12.54
CA LEU A 96 -11.11 -3.92 -11.94
C LEU A 96 -12.11 -3.34 -12.96
N ILE A 97 -11.70 -3.19 -14.21
CA ILE A 97 -12.59 -2.79 -15.32
C ILE A 97 -13.55 -3.94 -15.67
N GLN A 98 -13.04 -5.16 -15.78
CA GLN A 98 -13.88 -6.35 -16.05
C GLN A 98 -14.92 -6.58 -14.94
N ASP A 99 -14.58 -6.25 -13.70
CA ASP A 99 -15.48 -6.32 -12.53
C ASP A 99 -16.35 -5.05 -12.34
N HIS A 100 -16.39 -4.16 -13.31
CA HIS A 100 -17.18 -2.91 -13.31
C HIS A 100 -16.89 -1.99 -12.11
N THR A 101 -15.70 -2.13 -11.47
CA THR A 101 -15.27 -1.27 -10.36
C THR A 101 -14.65 0.02 -10.86
N LEU A 102 -13.91 -0.03 -11.97
CA LEU A 102 -13.38 1.13 -12.67
C LEU A 102 -14.04 1.29 -14.05
N GLU A 103 -14.11 2.53 -14.52
CA GLU A 103 -14.76 2.86 -15.78
C GLU A 103 -13.80 3.65 -16.67
N LEU A 104 -13.72 3.27 -17.94
CA LEU A 104 -12.97 4.00 -18.95
C LEU A 104 -13.86 5.08 -19.59
N ASN A 105 -13.22 6.15 -20.03
CA ASN A 105 -13.89 7.15 -20.88
C ASN A 105 -14.04 6.63 -22.31
N GLU A 106 -14.69 7.41 -23.17
CA GLU A 106 -14.92 7.10 -24.60
C GLU A 106 -13.62 6.84 -25.39
N SER A 107 -12.50 7.37 -24.94
CA SER A 107 -11.17 7.16 -25.53
C SER A 107 -10.42 5.94 -24.96
N GLY A 108 -11.09 5.11 -24.15
CA GLY A 108 -10.47 3.94 -23.53
C GLY A 108 -9.44 4.26 -22.43
N ARG A 109 -9.53 5.45 -21.83
CA ARG A 109 -8.63 5.92 -20.78
C ARG A 109 -9.31 5.94 -19.40
N LEU A 110 -8.53 5.61 -18.37
CA LEU A 110 -8.91 5.82 -16.99
C LEU A 110 -8.71 7.30 -16.65
N THR A 111 -9.80 7.99 -16.30
CA THR A 111 -9.81 9.43 -15.97
C THR A 111 -10.60 9.68 -14.69
N ASP A 112 -10.50 10.89 -14.15
CA ASP A 112 -11.19 11.28 -12.92
C ASP A 112 -12.63 11.79 -13.13
N ASN A 113 -13.19 11.56 -14.32
CA ASN A 113 -14.60 11.84 -14.60
C ASN A 113 -15.54 11.02 -13.74
N VAL A 114 -15.12 9.82 -13.36
CA VAL A 114 -15.80 8.98 -12.36
C VAL A 114 -15.16 9.19 -11.01
N LYS A 115 -15.98 9.51 -10.01
CA LYS A 115 -15.51 9.71 -8.63
C LYS A 115 -15.79 8.48 -7.79
N LEU A 116 -14.77 8.03 -7.07
CA LEU A 116 -14.88 7.07 -5.99
C LEU A 116 -14.76 7.82 -4.66
N GLN A 117 -15.80 7.81 -3.85
CA GLN A 117 -15.82 8.47 -2.52
C GLN A 117 -15.35 9.94 -2.52
N GLY A 118 -15.74 10.69 -3.55
CA GLY A 118 -15.38 12.12 -3.68
C GLY A 118 -14.00 12.38 -4.28
N SER A 119 -13.18 11.36 -4.50
CA SER A 119 -11.90 11.43 -5.20
C SER A 119 -12.03 10.86 -6.61
N GLY A 120 -11.16 11.30 -7.52
CA GLY A 120 -11.07 10.69 -8.85
C GLY A 120 -10.63 9.22 -8.73
N GLN A 121 -11.13 8.38 -9.63
CA GLN A 121 -10.81 6.95 -9.61
C GLN A 121 -9.32 6.65 -9.83
N THR A 122 -8.57 7.53 -10.52
CA THR A 122 -7.13 7.36 -10.73
C THR A 122 -6.33 7.47 -9.44
N GLY A 123 -6.86 8.16 -8.43
CA GLY A 123 -6.25 8.34 -7.11
C GLY A 123 -6.77 7.37 -6.04
N ALA A 124 -7.58 6.38 -6.42
CA ALA A 124 -8.15 5.43 -5.48
C ALA A 124 -7.10 4.63 -4.72
N ASN A 125 -7.35 4.37 -3.43
CA ASN A 125 -6.54 3.44 -2.64
C ASN A 125 -7.04 2.01 -2.85
N VAL A 126 -6.11 1.07 -2.87
CA VAL A 126 -6.34 -0.36 -3.03
C VAL A 126 -5.95 -1.08 -1.76
N ARG A 127 -6.78 -2.00 -1.31
CA ARG A 127 -6.49 -2.97 -0.26
C ARG A 127 -6.98 -4.34 -0.67
N PHE A 128 -6.47 -5.39 -0.04
CA PHE A 128 -6.67 -6.77 -0.48
C PHE A 128 -7.44 -7.59 0.54
N ILE A 129 -8.26 -8.49 0.02
CA ILE A 129 -8.83 -9.62 0.75
C ILE A 129 -8.22 -10.90 0.14
N VAL A 130 -7.61 -11.74 0.96
CA VAL A 130 -6.97 -12.99 0.50
C VAL A 130 -7.70 -14.15 1.16
N TYR A 131 -8.54 -14.83 0.40
CA TYR A 131 -9.30 -15.98 0.89
C TYR A 131 -8.39 -17.19 1.17
N GLY A 132 -8.86 -18.10 2.02
CA GLY A 132 -8.11 -19.28 2.45
C GLY A 132 -7.31 -19.07 3.75
N ASN A 133 -7.53 -17.97 4.45
CA ASN A 133 -6.99 -17.68 5.78
C ASN A 133 -8.14 -17.39 6.76
N ASP A 134 -7.91 -17.61 8.06
CA ASP A 134 -8.90 -17.34 9.10
C ASP A 134 -9.32 -15.86 9.13
N THR A 135 -8.38 -14.96 8.86
CA THR A 135 -8.63 -13.52 8.75
C THR A 135 -8.29 -13.06 7.33
N PRO A 136 -9.24 -13.15 6.37
CA PRO A 136 -8.97 -12.89 4.95
C PRO A 136 -8.72 -11.40 4.62
N ARG A 137 -9.20 -10.48 5.46
CA ARG A 137 -8.99 -9.04 5.30
C ARG A 137 -7.60 -8.67 5.78
N VAL A 138 -6.72 -8.28 4.87
CA VAL A 138 -5.32 -7.95 5.16
C VAL A 138 -5.20 -6.92 6.28
N TRP A 139 -6.07 -5.92 6.33
CA TRP A 139 -6.05 -4.84 7.33
C TRP A 139 -6.61 -5.22 8.72
N GLU A 140 -7.11 -6.42 8.88
CA GLU A 140 -7.59 -6.96 10.15
C GLU A 140 -6.68 -8.09 10.67
N ASN A 141 -5.72 -8.53 9.85
CA ASN A 141 -4.85 -9.66 10.18
C ASN A 141 -3.67 -9.20 11.05
N ARG A 142 -3.79 -9.48 12.36
CA ARG A 142 -2.79 -9.09 13.34
C ARG A 142 -1.45 -9.82 13.16
N GLU A 143 -1.49 -11.11 12.84
CA GLU A 143 -0.29 -11.90 12.60
C GLU A 143 0.55 -11.34 11.46
N LEU A 144 -0.11 -10.87 10.40
CA LEU A 144 0.55 -10.23 9.26
C LEU A 144 1.31 -8.95 9.68
N TYR A 145 0.76 -8.16 10.60
CA TYR A 145 1.45 -6.98 11.13
C TYR A 145 2.64 -7.35 12.01
N GLU A 146 2.50 -8.35 12.87
CA GLU A 146 3.61 -8.85 13.70
C GLU A 146 4.77 -9.39 12.85
N VAL A 147 4.43 -10.06 11.73
CA VAL A 147 5.42 -10.53 10.74
C VAL A 147 6.08 -9.34 10.03
N PHE A 148 5.31 -8.31 9.66
CA PHE A 148 5.86 -7.11 9.05
C PHE A 148 6.84 -6.38 9.99
N ASP A 149 6.49 -6.25 11.27
CA ASP A 149 7.34 -5.59 12.26
C ASP A 149 8.68 -6.32 12.39
N ARG A 150 8.68 -7.66 12.46
CA ARG A 150 9.93 -8.44 12.50
C ARG A 150 10.77 -8.26 11.24
N TYR A 151 10.15 -8.33 10.07
CA TYR A 151 10.81 -8.09 8.79
C TYR A 151 11.45 -6.70 8.74
N TYR A 152 10.67 -5.67 9.10
CA TYR A 152 11.10 -4.29 9.01
C TYR A 152 12.21 -3.96 10.02
N GLN A 153 12.13 -4.47 11.24
CA GLN A 153 13.17 -4.31 12.27
C GLN A 153 14.51 -4.90 11.82
N LYS A 154 14.52 -6.07 11.22
CA LYS A 154 15.75 -6.68 10.67
C LYS A 154 16.37 -5.83 9.55
N LYS A 155 15.53 -5.17 8.75
CA LYS A 155 15.98 -4.32 7.63
C LYS A 155 16.45 -2.95 8.07
N ALA A 156 15.85 -2.37 9.09
CA ALA A 156 16.18 -1.03 9.60
C ALA A 156 17.58 -0.93 10.26
N GLY A 157 18.15 -2.02 10.68
CA GLY A 157 19.59 -2.27 10.90
C GLY A 157 20.34 -1.46 11.94
N GLN A 158 19.89 -0.30 12.38
CA GLN A 158 20.58 0.50 13.41
C GLN A 158 19.88 0.31 14.76
N THR A 159 20.60 -0.32 15.67
CA THR A 159 20.18 -0.46 17.07
C THR A 159 20.94 0.57 17.92
N GLU A 160 20.21 1.40 18.63
CA GLU A 160 20.75 2.39 19.55
C GLU A 160 20.15 2.23 20.94
N LEU A 161 20.78 2.81 21.94
CA LEU A 161 20.26 2.80 23.29
C LEU A 161 19.07 3.75 23.41
N CYS A 162 17.90 3.22 23.73
CA CYS A 162 16.74 4.03 24.06
C CYS A 162 16.96 4.71 25.41
N TYR A 163 17.10 6.03 25.43
CA TYR A 163 17.30 6.79 26.67
C TYR A 163 16.11 6.79 27.63
N VAL A 164 14.93 6.36 27.17
CA VAL A 164 13.71 6.27 27.99
C VAL A 164 13.60 4.91 28.67
N SER A 165 13.81 3.81 27.92
CA SER A 165 13.69 2.45 28.46
C SER A 165 15.04 1.88 28.97
N GLY A 166 16.16 2.42 28.54
CA GLY A 166 17.48 1.87 28.80
C GLY A 166 17.81 0.60 28.00
N GLU A 167 17.00 0.23 27.05
CA GLU A 167 17.16 -0.97 26.22
C GLU A 167 17.71 -0.61 24.83
N MET A 168 18.45 -1.56 24.23
CA MET A 168 18.86 -1.45 22.84
C MET A 168 17.65 -1.72 21.94
N GLY A 169 17.38 -0.82 21.02
CA GLY A 169 16.24 -0.93 20.09
C GLY A 169 16.51 -0.21 18.78
N THR A 170 15.68 -0.48 17.79
CA THR A 170 15.75 0.21 16.50
C THR A 170 15.27 1.64 16.65
N CYS A 171 16.11 2.61 16.32
CA CYS A 171 15.79 4.04 16.39
C CYS A 171 15.26 4.51 15.04
N SER A 172 14.25 5.38 15.10
CA SER A 172 13.66 6.02 13.92
C SER A 172 14.41 7.29 13.57
N GLU A 173 14.88 7.41 12.33
CA GLU A 173 15.49 8.63 11.81
C GLU A 173 14.45 9.65 11.33
N LYS A 174 13.26 9.19 11.01
CA LYS A 174 12.19 10.03 10.46
C LYS A 174 10.92 9.88 11.28
N HIS A 175 10.42 11.00 11.76
CA HIS A 175 9.14 11.02 12.47
C HIS A 175 7.96 11.12 11.51
N PRO A 176 6.82 10.46 11.82
CA PRO A 176 5.61 10.58 11.02
C PRO A 176 5.19 12.05 10.84
N SER A 177 4.75 12.39 9.64
CA SER A 177 4.11 13.67 9.35
C SER A 177 2.62 13.63 9.65
N LYS A 178 1.97 14.79 9.68
CA LYS A 178 0.51 14.92 9.83
C LYS A 178 -0.06 14.37 11.13
N ILE A 179 0.64 14.58 12.24
CA ILE A 179 0.30 14.02 13.55
C ILE A 179 -1.03 14.60 14.07
N ARG A 180 -1.28 15.89 13.86
CA ARG A 180 -2.50 16.57 14.35
C ARG A 180 -3.66 16.54 13.37
N ASN A 181 -3.38 16.68 12.08
CA ASN A 181 -4.37 16.65 10.99
C ASN A 181 -3.70 16.45 9.64
N SER A 182 -4.49 16.18 8.59
CA SER A 182 -3.99 15.89 7.24
C SER A 182 -3.22 17.03 6.57
N GLY A 183 -3.38 18.28 7.03
CA GLY A 183 -2.64 19.47 6.55
C GLY A 183 -1.41 19.81 7.39
N ASP A 184 -1.18 19.11 8.49
CA ASP A 184 -0.08 19.39 9.40
C ASP A 184 1.26 18.98 8.77
N LYS A 185 2.14 19.96 8.64
CA LYS A 185 3.52 19.76 8.14
C LYS A 185 4.56 19.78 9.26
N ALA A 186 4.12 19.92 10.52
CA ALA A 186 5.02 19.89 11.66
C ALA A 186 5.67 18.51 11.77
N LYS A 187 6.96 18.52 12.03
CA LYS A 187 7.75 17.34 12.38
C LYS A 187 8.08 17.42 13.87
N LEU A 188 8.08 16.30 14.55
CA LEU A 188 8.70 16.20 15.86
C LEU A 188 10.20 16.40 15.65
N ILE A 189 10.82 17.24 16.45
CA ILE A 189 12.26 17.49 16.49
C ILE A 189 12.81 16.76 17.71
#